data_fb95d83ce90a59236e3a647f8aa9dfc9
#
_entry.id   fb95d83ce90a59236e3a647f8aa9dfc9
#
_cell.length_a   1.000
_cell.length_b   1.000
_cell.length_c   1.000
_cell.angle_alpha   90.00
_cell.angle_beta   90.00
_cell.angle_gamma   90.00
#
_symmetry.space_group_name_H-M   'P 1'
#
loop_
_entity.id
_entity.type
_entity.pdbx_description
1 polymer ?
#
loop_
_entity_poly.entity_id
_entity_poly.type
_entity_poly.pdbx_seq_one_letter_code
_entity_poly.pdbx_strand_id
1 'polypeptide(L)'
;MSSFITLDAESHTNGRVAYLVSRMLKCIVVVRVGADDPNSASSPEKFRLPKRELMMNAMRKRLGMITPSSNSVLEPVTYAMLTGVPGISAHFARFRVTEIALDAEALDQFDPSRMLPAADLLADAKVEAIAWNGTSASWLGIERDRSLCEAISARTGKPATTSTLACIDAVRSSGAQRVGFVTPYTDDVQLRIGSVWAGAGIACHAERHLGLRDNFSFGQVAPAEIAAEIRAVAAEGCDAVVVLCTNMEGAAVTAALERELNVLILDSVVVTLWRTMLLARADPRTLSGWGRVFQFSLS
;
A
#
# COMPACT_ATOMS: atom_id res chain seq x y z
N MET A 1 -11.87 31.49 -14.15
CA MET A 1 -12.44 31.98 -12.89
C MET A 1 -11.50 31.50 -11.79
N SER A 2 -10.65 32.41 -11.30
CA SER A 2 -9.68 32.09 -10.25
C SER A 2 -10.37 32.28 -8.89
N SER A 3 -10.53 31.20 -8.16
CA SER A 3 -11.04 31.24 -6.78
C SER A 3 -9.86 31.54 -5.85
N PHE A 4 -9.83 32.72 -5.30
CA PHE A 4 -8.93 33.09 -4.21
C PHE A 4 -9.52 32.54 -2.90
N ILE A 5 -8.74 31.77 -2.16
CA ILE A 5 -9.06 31.39 -0.79
C ILE A 5 -8.59 32.55 0.11
N THR A 6 -9.55 33.27 0.69
CA THR A 6 -9.24 34.29 1.71
C THR A 6 -9.03 33.56 3.03
N LEU A 7 -7.82 33.63 3.57
CA LEU A 7 -7.52 33.16 4.92
C LEU A 7 -7.66 34.33 5.89
N ASP A 8 -8.61 34.23 6.83
CA ASP A 8 -8.67 35.15 7.96
C ASP A 8 -7.45 34.92 8.86
N ALA A 9 -6.58 35.92 8.89
CA ALA A 9 -5.41 35.93 9.75
C ALA A 9 -5.65 36.94 10.87
N GLU A 10 -5.74 36.49 12.11
CA GLU A 10 -5.61 37.38 13.27
C GLU A 10 -4.13 37.79 13.41
N SER A 11 -3.86 39.06 13.19
CA SER A 11 -2.51 39.62 13.32
C SER A 11 -2.29 40.18 14.72
N HIS A 12 -1.43 39.56 15.49
CA HIS A 12 -0.80 40.20 16.64
C HIS A 12 0.56 40.74 16.21
N THR A 13 0.61 42.05 16.02
CA THR A 13 1.86 42.75 15.70
C THR A 13 2.60 43.13 16.97
N ASN A 14 3.70 42.45 17.25
CA ASN A 14 4.81 43.00 18.01
C ASN A 14 6.05 42.92 17.11
N GLY A 15 6.28 43.98 16.39
CA GLY A 15 7.43 44.32 15.55
C GLY A 15 8.22 43.15 14.95
N ARG A 16 7.99 42.81 13.64
CA ARG A 16 8.90 42.10 12.74
C ARG A 16 8.68 40.61 12.45
N VAL A 17 7.63 39.94 12.96
CA VAL A 17 7.38 38.55 12.58
C VAL A 17 5.88 38.31 12.47
N ALA A 18 5.38 37.86 11.29
CA ALA A 18 4.02 37.41 11.11
C ALA A 18 4.00 35.84 11.16
N TYR A 19 3.11 35.29 11.97
CA TYR A 19 2.90 33.84 12.05
C TYR A 19 1.63 33.48 11.33
N LEU A 20 1.73 32.62 10.32
CA LEU A 20 0.56 32.00 9.69
C LEU A 20 0.38 30.60 10.30
N VAL A 21 -0.67 30.43 11.09
CA VAL A 21 -1.04 29.13 11.67
C VAL A 21 -2.13 28.52 10.81
N SER A 22 -1.80 27.51 10.03
CA SER A 22 -2.82 26.69 9.37
C SER A 22 -3.29 25.59 10.34
N ARG A 23 -4.56 25.63 10.73
CA ARG A 23 -5.18 24.61 11.60
C ARG A 23 -5.23 23.20 10.96
N MET A 24 -5.08 23.09 9.65
CA MET A 24 -5.15 21.79 8.94
C MET A 24 -3.83 21.04 8.85
N LEU A 25 -2.67 21.69 8.97
CA LEU A 25 -1.37 21.04 8.66
C LEU A 25 -0.40 20.95 9.83
N LYS A 26 -0.70 21.46 11.01
CA LYS A 26 0.27 21.54 12.15
C LYS A 26 1.67 22.07 11.75
N CYS A 27 1.78 22.81 10.66
CA CYS A 27 3.01 23.46 10.21
C CYS A 27 2.97 24.93 10.55
N ILE A 28 3.97 25.42 11.27
CA ILE A 28 4.21 26.85 11.48
C ILE A 28 5.12 27.32 10.35
N VAL A 29 4.58 28.10 9.42
CA VAL A 29 5.40 28.81 8.41
C VAL A 29 5.76 30.16 8.98
N VAL A 30 7.03 30.35 9.31
CA VAL A 30 7.56 31.65 9.76
C VAL A 30 7.95 32.47 8.52
N VAL A 31 7.15 33.46 8.17
CA VAL A 31 7.50 34.44 7.14
C VAL A 31 8.07 35.65 7.83
N ARG A 32 9.36 35.94 7.64
CA ARG A 32 9.96 37.23 8.04
C ARG A 32 9.52 38.27 7.03
N VAL A 33 8.71 39.22 7.47
CA VAL A 33 8.41 40.41 6.69
C VAL A 33 9.49 41.43 7.03
N GLY A 34 10.42 41.67 6.11
CA GLY A 34 11.40 42.74 6.22
C GLY A 34 10.67 44.08 6.11
N ALA A 35 11.11 45.10 6.89
CA ALA A 35 10.68 46.48 6.69
C ALA A 35 11.10 46.91 5.28
N ASP A 36 10.17 47.47 4.52
CA ASP A 36 10.41 48.02 3.19
C ASP A 36 11.52 49.10 3.23
N ASP A 37 12.71 48.72 2.80
CA ASP A 37 13.72 49.65 2.35
C ASP A 37 13.52 49.82 0.83
N PRO A 38 13.06 50.98 0.36
CA PRO A 38 12.76 51.20 -1.05
C PRO A 38 13.97 51.11 -1.99
N ASN A 39 15.18 50.89 -1.47
CA ASN A 39 16.39 50.75 -2.25
C ASN A 39 17.04 49.35 -2.20
N SER A 40 16.47 48.37 -1.55
CA SER A 40 17.00 47.02 -1.58
C SER A 40 16.36 46.25 -2.73
N ALA A 41 17.02 46.19 -3.88
CA ALA A 41 16.78 45.16 -4.90
C ALA A 41 17.22 43.80 -4.36
N SER A 42 16.49 43.24 -3.38
CA SER A 42 16.71 41.90 -2.89
C SER A 42 16.22 40.92 -3.96
N SER A 43 17.17 40.31 -4.67
CA SER A 43 16.88 39.11 -5.49
C SER A 43 16.08 38.12 -4.66
N PRO A 44 15.06 37.45 -5.24
CA PRO A 44 14.27 36.45 -4.52
C PRO A 44 15.23 35.40 -3.94
N GLU A 45 15.23 35.27 -2.62
CA GLU A 45 16.05 34.30 -1.91
C GLU A 45 15.66 32.90 -2.47
N LYS A 46 16.54 32.34 -3.31
CA LYS A 46 16.32 31.02 -3.88
C LYS A 46 16.25 30.03 -2.72
N PHE A 47 15.08 29.51 -2.42
CA PHE A 47 14.88 28.45 -1.46
C PHE A 47 15.79 27.28 -1.85
N ARG A 48 16.91 27.14 -1.18
CA ARG A 48 17.83 26.01 -1.38
C ARG A 48 17.57 25.00 -0.28
N LEU A 49 17.09 23.84 -0.67
CA LEU A 49 17.06 22.69 0.24
C LEU A 49 18.48 22.43 0.78
N PRO A 50 18.63 22.06 2.06
CA PRO A 50 19.90 21.64 2.62
C PRO A 50 20.56 20.57 1.75
N LYS A 51 21.88 20.62 1.56
CA LYS A 51 22.60 19.62 0.75
C LYS A 51 22.28 18.17 1.16
N ARG A 52 22.01 17.92 2.46
CA ARG A 52 21.61 16.62 2.99
C ARG A 52 20.27 16.17 2.42
N GLU A 53 19.27 17.03 2.31
CA GLU A 53 17.94 16.71 1.72
C GLU A 53 18.04 16.47 0.21
N LEU A 54 18.89 17.24 -0.49
CA LEU A 54 19.17 17.00 -1.92
C LEU A 54 19.85 15.65 -2.14
N MET A 55 20.80 15.25 -1.31
CA MET A 55 21.46 13.93 -1.38
C MET A 55 20.48 12.80 -1.02
N MET A 56 19.62 12.98 -0.01
CA MET A 56 18.59 11.99 0.35
C MET A 56 17.56 11.82 -0.77
N ASN A 57 17.16 12.89 -1.46
CA ASN A 57 16.29 12.81 -2.63
C ASN A 57 16.93 12.07 -3.81
N ALA A 58 18.23 12.23 -4.03
CA ALA A 58 18.97 11.53 -5.09
C ALA A 58 19.12 10.02 -4.81
N MET A 59 19.09 9.58 -3.55
CA MET A 59 19.19 8.18 -3.12
C MET A 59 17.82 7.54 -2.83
N ARG A 60 16.72 8.23 -3.11
CA ARG A 60 15.36 7.75 -2.78
C ARG A 60 15.03 6.48 -3.55
N LYS A 61 14.60 5.44 -2.83
CA LYS A 61 14.00 4.24 -3.39
C LYS A 61 12.55 4.51 -3.78
N ARG A 62 12.23 4.43 -5.06
CA ARG A 62 10.89 4.64 -5.61
C ARG A 62 10.23 3.29 -5.85
N LEU A 63 9.11 3.07 -5.19
CA LEU A 63 8.32 1.83 -5.28
C LEU A 63 7.14 2.09 -6.22
N GLY A 64 7.02 1.30 -7.28
CA GLY A 64 5.92 1.37 -8.24
C GLY A 64 4.77 0.48 -7.80
N MET A 65 3.56 1.02 -7.77
CA MET A 65 2.34 0.36 -7.30
C MET A 65 1.26 0.43 -8.38
N ILE A 66 1.01 -0.67 -9.07
CA ILE A 66 -0.15 -0.79 -9.97
C ILE A 66 -1.39 -1.03 -9.10
N THR A 67 -2.45 -0.25 -9.32
CA THR A 67 -3.60 -0.15 -8.40
C THR A 67 -4.91 -0.32 -9.15
N PRO A 68 -5.90 -1.08 -8.63
CA PRO A 68 -7.26 -1.07 -9.15
C PRO A 68 -7.88 0.32 -9.10
N SER A 69 -8.62 0.72 -10.15
CA SER A 69 -9.19 2.07 -10.26
C SER A 69 -10.16 2.43 -9.13
N SER A 70 -10.89 1.47 -8.60
CA SER A 70 -11.86 1.64 -7.53
C SER A 70 -11.29 1.42 -6.12
N ASN A 71 -9.99 1.09 -6.00
CA ASN A 71 -9.35 0.94 -4.69
C ASN A 71 -9.15 2.31 -4.02
N SER A 72 -9.67 2.47 -2.81
CA SER A 72 -9.60 3.70 -2.02
C SER A 72 -8.74 3.57 -0.75
N VAL A 73 -8.27 2.36 -0.41
CA VAL A 73 -7.53 2.05 0.83
C VAL A 73 -6.02 2.01 0.60
N LEU A 74 -5.57 1.41 -0.50
CA LEU A 74 -4.16 1.12 -0.74
C LEU A 74 -3.25 2.36 -0.65
N GLU A 75 -3.59 3.44 -1.36
CA GLU A 75 -2.74 4.62 -1.44
C GLU A 75 -2.61 5.33 -0.09
N PRO A 76 -3.73 5.69 0.61
CA PRO A 76 -3.63 6.36 1.91
C PRO A 76 -2.93 5.49 2.96
N VAL A 77 -3.16 4.17 2.99
CA VAL A 77 -2.50 3.26 3.92
C VAL A 77 -1.00 3.16 3.62
N THR A 78 -0.61 3.03 2.34
CA THR A 78 0.80 3.00 1.96
C THR A 78 1.52 4.31 2.33
N TYR A 79 0.89 5.46 2.11
CA TYR A 79 1.46 6.75 2.53
C TYR A 79 1.57 6.86 4.05
N ALA A 80 0.57 6.36 4.80
CA ALA A 80 0.64 6.34 6.26
C ALA A 80 1.82 5.48 6.76
N MET A 81 2.04 4.30 6.17
CA MET A 81 3.18 3.44 6.49
C MET A 81 4.52 4.11 6.20
N LEU A 82 4.63 4.84 5.09
CA LEU A 82 5.87 5.51 4.67
C LEU A 82 6.08 6.87 5.36
N THR A 83 5.12 7.36 6.14
CA THR A 83 5.26 8.63 6.87
C THR A 83 6.41 8.56 7.86
N GLY A 84 7.36 9.51 7.74
CA GLY A 84 8.55 9.55 8.58
C GLY A 84 9.66 8.56 8.22
N VAL A 85 9.49 7.78 7.14
CA VAL A 85 10.54 6.87 6.62
C VAL A 85 11.34 7.60 5.53
N PRO A 86 12.55 8.05 5.83
CA PRO A 86 13.34 8.81 4.85
C PRO A 86 13.84 7.90 3.72
N GLY A 87 13.94 8.48 2.53
CA GLY A 87 14.58 7.81 1.40
C GLY A 87 13.73 6.75 0.69
N ILE A 88 12.43 6.63 1.00
CA ILE A 88 11.49 5.76 0.29
C ILE A 88 10.28 6.58 -0.18
N SER A 89 9.76 6.29 -1.36
CA SER A 89 8.51 6.85 -1.87
C SER A 89 7.73 5.83 -2.67
N ALA A 90 6.40 5.87 -2.61
CA ALA A 90 5.50 5.10 -3.45
C ALA A 90 4.95 5.96 -4.59
N HIS A 91 4.82 5.36 -5.77
CA HIS A 91 4.27 5.96 -6.98
C HIS A 91 3.20 5.03 -7.52
N PHE A 92 2.01 5.56 -7.81
CA PHE A 92 0.86 4.76 -8.18
C PHE A 92 0.47 4.99 -9.63
N ALA A 93 0.08 3.90 -10.32
CA ALA A 93 -0.56 3.94 -11.61
C ALA A 93 -1.80 3.04 -11.58
N ARG A 94 -2.95 3.58 -11.99
CA ARG A 94 -4.23 2.89 -11.91
C ARG A 94 -4.62 2.29 -13.26
N PHE A 95 -5.34 1.16 -13.21
CA PHE A 95 -6.08 0.64 -14.35
C PHE A 95 -7.48 0.19 -13.93
N ARG A 96 -8.37 -0.02 -14.88
CA ARG A 96 -9.79 -0.22 -14.58
C ARG A 96 -10.06 -1.60 -13.98
N VAL A 97 -10.49 -1.63 -12.73
CA VAL A 97 -11.09 -2.78 -12.03
C VAL A 97 -12.20 -2.24 -11.12
N THR A 98 -13.40 -2.77 -11.26
CA THR A 98 -14.58 -2.28 -10.55
C THR A 98 -15.33 -3.37 -9.78
N GLU A 99 -15.29 -4.62 -10.28
CA GLU A 99 -16.03 -5.73 -9.73
C GLU A 99 -15.15 -6.98 -9.56
N ILE A 100 -15.43 -7.77 -8.54
CA ILE A 100 -14.79 -9.06 -8.29
C ILE A 100 -15.86 -10.15 -8.35
N ALA A 101 -15.82 -10.91 -9.44
CA ALA A 101 -16.72 -12.04 -9.70
C ALA A 101 -16.03 -13.05 -10.63
N LEU A 102 -16.67 -14.21 -10.84
CA LEU A 102 -16.15 -15.28 -11.71
C LEU A 102 -16.78 -15.28 -13.11
N ASP A 103 -17.63 -14.32 -13.44
CA ASP A 103 -18.17 -14.17 -14.79
C ASP A 103 -17.12 -13.63 -15.78
N ALA A 104 -17.34 -13.81 -17.07
CA ALA A 104 -16.36 -13.51 -18.11
C ALA A 104 -15.96 -12.03 -18.15
N GLU A 105 -16.89 -11.11 -17.89
CA GLU A 105 -16.65 -9.67 -17.90
C GLU A 105 -15.75 -9.25 -16.74
N ALA A 106 -16.03 -9.74 -15.53
CA ALA A 106 -15.23 -9.49 -14.35
C ALA A 106 -13.82 -10.10 -14.49
N LEU A 107 -13.69 -11.26 -15.15
CA LEU A 107 -12.39 -11.92 -15.38
C LEU A 107 -11.54 -11.17 -16.42
N ASP A 108 -12.16 -10.60 -17.45
CA ASP A 108 -11.46 -9.84 -18.52
C ASP A 108 -10.77 -8.56 -18.01
N GLN A 109 -11.22 -8.01 -16.88
CA GLN A 109 -10.56 -6.87 -16.25
C GLN A 109 -9.09 -7.17 -15.86
N PHE A 110 -8.76 -8.45 -15.61
CA PHE A 110 -7.42 -8.90 -15.19
C PHE A 110 -6.55 -9.38 -16.36
N ASP A 111 -6.87 -9.01 -17.59
CA ASP A 111 -5.99 -9.27 -18.73
C ASP A 111 -4.67 -8.47 -18.56
N PRO A 112 -3.50 -9.12 -18.69
CA PRO A 112 -2.21 -8.46 -18.55
C PRO A 112 -2.02 -7.24 -19.46
N SER A 113 -2.61 -7.23 -20.67
CA SER A 113 -2.52 -6.10 -21.60
C SER A 113 -3.08 -4.80 -21.03
N ARG A 114 -4.03 -4.90 -20.10
CA ARG A 114 -4.63 -3.74 -19.40
C ARG A 114 -3.72 -3.19 -18.29
N MET A 115 -2.85 -4.04 -17.72
CA MET A 115 -1.95 -3.68 -16.61
C MET A 115 -0.59 -3.15 -17.10
N LEU A 116 -0.08 -3.67 -18.22
CA LEU A 116 1.24 -3.30 -18.75
C LEU A 116 1.41 -1.81 -19.05
N PRO A 117 0.41 -1.06 -19.56
CA PRO A 117 0.53 0.39 -19.69
C PRO A 117 0.76 1.13 -18.37
N ALA A 118 0.17 0.65 -17.27
CA ALA A 118 0.42 1.22 -15.94
C ALA A 118 1.87 0.95 -15.48
N ALA A 119 2.43 -0.21 -15.84
CA ALA A 119 3.83 -0.51 -15.56
C ALA A 119 4.80 0.41 -16.32
N ASP A 120 4.48 0.76 -17.58
CA ASP A 120 5.27 1.73 -18.37
C ASP A 120 5.34 3.10 -17.67
N LEU A 121 4.19 3.62 -17.23
CA LEU A 121 4.13 4.92 -16.53
C LEU A 121 4.97 4.91 -15.24
N LEU A 122 5.00 3.79 -14.52
CA LEU A 122 5.84 3.63 -13.34
C LEU A 122 7.33 3.54 -13.71
N ALA A 123 7.66 2.89 -14.82
CA ALA A 123 9.03 2.83 -15.33
C ALA A 123 9.55 4.21 -15.73
N ASP A 124 8.71 5.09 -16.28
CA ASP A 124 9.06 6.49 -16.57
C ASP A 124 9.44 7.26 -15.31
N ALA A 125 8.79 6.97 -14.17
CA ALA A 125 9.13 7.52 -12.86
C ALA A 125 10.44 6.94 -12.28
N LYS A 126 11.12 6.03 -13.01
CA LYS A 126 12.38 5.36 -12.59
C LYS A 126 12.24 4.63 -11.26
N VAL A 127 11.14 3.94 -11.07
CA VAL A 127 10.96 3.09 -9.88
C VAL A 127 11.97 1.95 -9.84
N GLU A 128 12.33 1.48 -8.66
CA GLU A 128 13.28 0.38 -8.46
C GLU A 128 12.63 -1.01 -8.54
N ALA A 129 11.33 -1.11 -8.21
CA ALA A 129 10.53 -2.33 -8.31
C ALA A 129 9.07 -1.97 -8.58
N ILE A 130 8.30 -2.90 -9.16
CA ILE A 130 6.88 -2.71 -9.47
C ILE A 130 6.07 -3.82 -8.80
N ALA A 131 4.98 -3.44 -8.10
CA ALA A 131 4.02 -4.37 -7.53
C ALA A 131 2.65 -4.22 -8.20
N TRP A 132 2.03 -5.33 -8.57
CA TRP A 132 0.59 -5.39 -8.79
C TRP A 132 -0.11 -5.55 -7.43
N ASN A 133 -0.82 -4.51 -6.99
CA ASN A 133 -1.53 -4.51 -5.71
C ASN A 133 -2.93 -5.11 -5.88
N GLY A 134 -2.98 -6.36 -6.28
CA GLY A 134 -4.19 -7.13 -6.43
C GLY A 134 -3.98 -8.58 -6.01
N THR A 135 -5.06 -9.19 -5.53
CA THR A 135 -5.08 -10.56 -5.05
C THR A 135 -5.78 -11.52 -6.01
N SER A 136 -6.00 -11.09 -7.26
CA SER A 136 -6.78 -11.82 -8.28
C SER A 136 -6.23 -13.22 -8.60
N ALA A 137 -4.91 -13.41 -8.56
CA ALA A 137 -4.33 -14.74 -8.76
C ALA A 137 -4.75 -15.75 -7.69
N SER A 138 -5.22 -15.29 -6.53
CA SER A 138 -5.74 -16.17 -5.49
C SER A 138 -6.97 -16.98 -5.93
N TRP A 139 -7.69 -16.53 -6.96
CA TRP A 139 -8.79 -17.31 -7.58
C TRP A 139 -8.58 -17.57 -9.07
N LEU A 140 -7.76 -16.78 -9.78
CA LEU A 140 -7.45 -16.98 -11.19
C LEU A 140 -6.34 -18.01 -11.43
N GLY A 141 -5.53 -18.30 -10.41
CA GLY A 141 -4.38 -19.19 -10.45
C GLY A 141 -3.05 -18.44 -10.33
N ILE A 142 -2.14 -18.97 -9.52
CA ILE A 142 -0.87 -18.33 -9.13
C ILE A 142 0.05 -18.10 -10.35
N GLU A 143 0.02 -18.98 -11.34
CA GLU A 143 0.86 -18.84 -12.54
C GLU A 143 0.53 -17.58 -13.36
N ARG A 144 -0.70 -17.05 -13.27
CA ARG A 144 -1.04 -15.77 -13.91
C ARG A 144 -0.23 -14.61 -13.35
N ASP A 145 -0.05 -14.57 -12.03
CA ASP A 145 0.77 -13.54 -11.38
C ASP A 145 2.27 -13.71 -11.70
N ARG A 146 2.76 -14.95 -11.79
CA ARG A 146 4.14 -15.21 -12.22
C ARG A 146 4.39 -14.69 -13.64
N SER A 147 3.51 -15.06 -14.58
CA SER A 147 3.58 -14.59 -15.96
C SER A 147 3.44 -13.08 -16.06
N LEU A 148 2.58 -12.45 -15.27
CA LEU A 148 2.45 -11.00 -15.20
C LEU A 148 3.75 -10.34 -14.71
N CYS A 149 4.38 -10.88 -13.66
CA CYS A 149 5.66 -10.36 -13.16
C CYS A 149 6.78 -10.49 -14.22
N GLU A 150 6.82 -11.61 -14.94
CA GLU A 150 7.75 -11.81 -16.05
C GLU A 150 7.52 -10.79 -17.17
N ALA A 151 6.26 -10.57 -17.57
CA ALA A 151 5.90 -9.60 -18.60
C ALA A 151 6.25 -8.15 -18.18
N ILE A 152 5.97 -7.76 -16.93
CA ILE A 152 6.36 -6.45 -16.38
C ILE A 152 7.89 -6.32 -16.41
N SER A 153 8.61 -7.34 -15.94
CA SER A 153 10.07 -7.31 -15.87
C SER A 153 10.72 -7.25 -17.25
N ALA A 154 10.23 -8.03 -18.21
CA ALA A 154 10.69 -8.00 -19.59
C ALA A 154 10.47 -6.63 -20.26
N ARG A 155 9.32 -6.00 -20.00
CA ARG A 155 8.93 -4.73 -20.60
C ARG A 155 9.65 -3.52 -19.99
N THR A 156 9.84 -3.52 -18.66
CA THR A 156 10.32 -2.33 -17.92
C THR A 156 11.76 -2.45 -17.44
N GLY A 157 12.33 -3.66 -17.44
CA GLY A 157 13.64 -3.95 -16.82
C GLY A 157 13.60 -3.89 -15.29
N LYS A 158 12.40 -3.87 -14.66
CA LYS A 158 12.25 -3.77 -13.19
C LYS A 158 11.80 -5.09 -12.60
N PRO A 159 12.31 -5.50 -11.43
CA PRO A 159 11.78 -6.65 -10.72
C PRO A 159 10.32 -6.37 -10.33
N ALA A 160 9.48 -7.41 -10.40
CA ALA A 160 8.05 -7.28 -10.12
C ALA A 160 7.56 -8.30 -9.10
N THR A 161 6.46 -7.97 -8.43
CA THR A 161 5.72 -8.85 -7.53
C THR A 161 4.23 -8.53 -7.62
N THR A 162 3.41 -9.35 -6.93
CA THR A 162 1.97 -9.11 -6.74
C THR A 162 1.59 -9.29 -5.28
N SER A 163 0.40 -8.83 -4.89
CA SER A 163 -0.08 -9.07 -3.51
C SER A 163 -0.23 -10.56 -3.20
N THR A 164 -0.73 -11.36 -4.14
CA THR A 164 -0.85 -12.81 -3.93
C THR A 164 0.51 -13.47 -3.72
N LEU A 165 1.49 -13.17 -4.58
CA LEU A 165 2.84 -13.73 -4.45
C LEU A 165 3.52 -13.27 -3.16
N ALA A 166 3.34 -12.00 -2.78
CA ALA A 166 3.87 -11.47 -1.52
C ALA A 166 3.27 -12.14 -0.29
N CYS A 167 1.95 -12.43 -0.30
CA CYS A 167 1.30 -13.18 0.78
C CYS A 167 1.87 -14.60 0.87
N ILE A 168 2.03 -15.30 -0.26
CA ILE A 168 2.62 -16.65 -0.30
C ILE A 168 4.06 -16.64 0.22
N ASP A 169 4.88 -15.67 -0.21
CA ASP A 169 6.26 -15.51 0.27
C ASP A 169 6.29 -15.25 1.78
N ALA A 170 5.39 -14.42 2.30
CA ALA A 170 5.30 -14.11 3.73
C ALA A 170 4.88 -15.34 4.56
N VAL A 171 3.87 -16.10 4.10
CA VAL A 171 3.45 -17.36 4.76
C VAL A 171 4.62 -18.34 4.81
N ARG A 172 5.31 -18.55 3.68
CA ARG A 172 6.46 -19.47 3.62
C ARG A 172 7.62 -19.02 4.51
N SER A 173 7.93 -17.72 4.50
CA SER A 173 9.00 -17.15 5.34
C SER A 173 8.69 -17.24 6.83
N SER A 174 7.42 -17.26 7.21
CA SER A 174 7.01 -17.38 8.61
C SER A 174 7.07 -18.81 9.15
N GLY A 175 7.03 -19.81 8.27
CA GLY A 175 6.91 -21.22 8.63
C GLY A 175 5.52 -21.62 9.14
N ALA A 176 4.49 -20.76 8.99
CA ALA A 176 3.11 -21.05 9.41
C ALA A 176 2.56 -22.27 8.67
N GLN A 177 1.91 -23.18 9.42
CA GLN A 177 1.31 -24.40 8.87
C GLN A 177 -0.22 -24.33 8.83
N ARG A 178 -0.84 -23.63 9.77
CA ARG A 178 -2.29 -23.46 9.88
C ARG A 178 -2.63 -22.02 9.51
N VAL A 179 -2.91 -21.82 8.22
CA VAL A 179 -3.16 -20.49 7.65
C VAL A 179 -4.67 -20.25 7.54
N GLY A 180 -5.14 -19.18 8.17
CA GLY A 180 -6.50 -18.71 8.03
C GLY A 180 -6.65 -17.57 7.04
N PHE A 181 -7.86 -17.34 6.53
CA PHE A 181 -8.15 -16.28 5.59
C PHE A 181 -9.32 -15.42 6.04
N VAL A 182 -9.18 -14.10 5.86
CA VAL A 182 -10.27 -13.12 5.95
C VAL A 182 -10.35 -12.40 4.61
N THR A 183 -11.53 -12.44 3.97
CA THR A 183 -11.74 -11.87 2.64
C THR A 183 -13.08 -11.14 2.55
N PRO A 184 -13.27 -10.19 1.62
CA PRO A 184 -14.56 -9.56 1.41
C PRO A 184 -15.46 -10.31 0.41
N TYR A 185 -14.95 -11.33 -0.27
CA TYR A 185 -15.53 -11.92 -1.47
C TYR A 185 -16.75 -12.79 -1.22
N THR A 186 -17.41 -13.19 -2.31
CA THR A 186 -18.55 -14.11 -2.32
C THR A 186 -18.10 -15.57 -2.13
N ASP A 187 -19.04 -16.45 -1.76
CA ASP A 187 -18.80 -17.87 -1.48
C ASP A 187 -18.06 -18.58 -2.61
N ASP A 188 -18.45 -18.33 -3.86
CA ASP A 188 -17.85 -18.96 -5.04
C ASP A 188 -16.39 -18.53 -5.25
N VAL A 189 -16.08 -17.23 -5.05
CA VAL A 189 -14.70 -16.72 -5.08
C VAL A 189 -13.90 -17.29 -3.92
N GLN A 190 -14.47 -17.35 -2.71
CA GLN A 190 -13.81 -17.91 -1.53
C GLN A 190 -13.47 -19.40 -1.70
N LEU A 191 -14.39 -20.21 -2.22
CA LEU A 191 -14.12 -21.61 -2.54
C LEU A 191 -12.96 -21.75 -3.53
N ARG A 192 -12.92 -20.89 -4.54
CA ARG A 192 -11.85 -20.88 -5.54
C ARG A 192 -10.51 -20.50 -4.93
N ILE A 193 -10.47 -19.54 -4.02
CA ILE A 193 -9.27 -19.16 -3.26
C ILE A 193 -8.73 -20.38 -2.51
N GLY A 194 -9.56 -21.07 -1.73
CA GLY A 194 -9.15 -22.27 -1.00
C GLY A 194 -8.49 -23.31 -1.89
N SER A 195 -9.08 -23.58 -3.06
CA SER A 195 -8.56 -24.53 -4.05
C SER A 195 -7.20 -24.09 -4.64
N VAL A 196 -7.07 -22.83 -5.04
CA VAL A 196 -5.84 -22.29 -5.65
C VAL A 196 -4.70 -22.27 -4.66
N TRP A 197 -4.95 -21.85 -3.41
CA TRP A 197 -3.92 -21.81 -2.37
C TRP A 197 -3.47 -23.21 -1.93
N ALA A 198 -4.41 -24.16 -1.85
CA ALA A 198 -4.06 -25.58 -1.61
C ALA A 198 -3.13 -26.12 -2.71
N GLY A 199 -3.40 -25.78 -3.98
CA GLY A 199 -2.52 -26.10 -5.12
C GLY A 199 -1.12 -25.45 -5.02
N ALA A 200 -0.99 -24.35 -4.30
CA ALA A 200 0.29 -23.70 -3.99
C ALA A 200 0.97 -24.28 -2.72
N GLY A 201 0.38 -25.32 -2.10
CA GLY A 201 0.90 -25.96 -0.89
C GLY A 201 0.52 -25.27 0.41
N ILE A 202 -0.49 -24.39 0.40
CA ILE A 202 -0.99 -23.68 1.58
C ILE A 202 -2.48 -24.01 1.72
N ALA A 203 -2.80 -24.97 2.58
CA ALA A 203 -4.19 -25.34 2.86
C ALA A 203 -4.88 -24.25 3.71
N CYS A 204 -6.12 -23.92 3.38
CA CYS A 204 -6.97 -23.09 4.21
C CYS A 204 -7.38 -23.87 5.46
N HIS A 205 -6.93 -23.41 6.64
CA HIS A 205 -7.28 -24.03 7.93
C HIS A 205 -8.62 -23.52 8.47
N ALA A 206 -8.87 -22.23 8.36
CA ALA A 206 -10.11 -21.57 8.72
C ALA A 206 -10.32 -20.33 7.84
N GLU A 207 -11.55 -19.88 7.68
CA GLU A 207 -11.84 -18.69 6.90
C GLU A 207 -13.09 -17.94 7.36
N ARG A 208 -13.15 -16.66 7.04
CA ARG A 208 -14.33 -15.81 7.09
C ARG A 208 -14.36 -14.92 5.87
N HIS A 209 -15.54 -14.75 5.28
CA HIS A 209 -15.73 -13.86 4.14
C HIS A 209 -17.04 -13.08 4.24
N LEU A 210 -17.09 -11.89 3.60
CA LEU A 210 -18.16 -10.91 3.83
C LEU A 210 -19.25 -10.93 2.75
N GLY A 211 -19.12 -11.75 1.69
CA GLY A 211 -20.12 -11.90 0.63
C GLY A 211 -20.31 -10.68 -0.27
N LEU A 212 -19.31 -9.81 -0.41
CA LEU A 212 -19.37 -8.58 -1.20
C LEU A 212 -18.85 -8.80 -2.63
N ARG A 213 -19.37 -8.02 -3.61
CA ARG A 213 -18.94 -8.06 -5.02
C ARG A 213 -18.28 -6.79 -5.50
N ASP A 214 -18.84 -5.65 -5.15
CA ASP A 214 -18.35 -4.35 -5.59
C ASP A 214 -17.03 -4.00 -4.92
N ASN A 215 -15.99 -3.75 -5.73
CA ASN A 215 -14.65 -3.53 -5.19
C ASN A 215 -14.54 -2.24 -4.35
N PHE A 216 -15.36 -1.22 -4.62
CA PHE A 216 -15.38 0.00 -3.81
C PHE A 216 -15.93 -0.27 -2.40
N SER A 217 -16.96 -1.13 -2.28
CA SER A 217 -17.59 -1.47 -1.01
C SER A 217 -16.65 -2.16 -0.03
N PHE A 218 -15.61 -2.87 -0.52
CA PHE A 218 -14.60 -3.49 0.35
C PHE A 218 -13.87 -2.46 1.21
N GLY A 219 -13.65 -1.26 0.67
CA GLY A 219 -13.02 -0.15 1.39
C GLY A 219 -13.93 0.55 2.42
N GLN A 220 -15.20 0.18 2.46
CA GLN A 220 -16.17 0.70 3.44
C GLN A 220 -16.31 -0.20 4.67
N VAL A 221 -15.69 -1.41 4.65
CA VAL A 221 -15.69 -2.32 5.80
C VAL A 221 -14.88 -1.70 6.93
N ALA A 222 -15.51 -1.52 8.09
CA ALA A 222 -14.86 -0.87 9.22
C ALA A 222 -13.68 -1.70 9.75
N PRO A 223 -12.56 -1.09 10.16
CA PRO A 223 -11.43 -1.81 10.76
C PRO A 223 -11.81 -2.68 11.96
N ALA A 224 -12.82 -2.27 12.73
CA ALA A 224 -13.34 -3.04 13.85
C ALA A 224 -14.01 -4.35 13.43
N GLU A 225 -14.71 -4.37 12.30
CA GLU A 225 -15.32 -5.55 11.70
C GLU A 225 -14.23 -6.49 11.17
N ILE A 226 -13.26 -5.98 10.45
CA ILE A 226 -12.09 -6.76 9.99
C ILE A 226 -11.37 -7.40 11.20
N ALA A 227 -11.20 -6.65 12.28
CA ALA A 227 -10.58 -7.15 13.50
C ALA A 227 -11.39 -8.27 14.16
N ALA A 228 -12.74 -8.20 14.11
CA ALA A 228 -13.61 -9.25 14.65
C ALA A 228 -13.47 -10.55 13.83
N GLU A 229 -13.43 -10.45 12.50
CA GLU A 229 -13.24 -11.62 11.63
C GLU A 229 -11.84 -12.24 11.79
N ILE A 230 -10.80 -11.42 11.95
CA ILE A 230 -9.43 -11.92 12.24
C ILE A 230 -9.41 -12.69 13.57
N ARG A 231 -10.06 -12.17 14.63
CA ARG A 231 -10.15 -12.88 15.93
C ARG A 231 -10.89 -14.21 15.80
N ALA A 232 -11.99 -14.22 15.06
CA ALA A 232 -12.78 -15.44 14.84
C ALA A 232 -11.95 -16.51 14.12
N VAL A 233 -11.22 -16.15 13.06
CA VAL A 233 -10.34 -17.06 12.34
C VAL A 233 -9.16 -17.53 13.20
N ALA A 234 -8.54 -16.63 13.94
CA ALA A 234 -7.42 -16.96 14.82
C ALA A 234 -7.83 -17.94 15.96
N ALA A 235 -9.07 -17.83 16.47
CA ALA A 235 -9.60 -18.70 17.50
C ALA A 235 -9.74 -20.17 17.07
N GLU A 236 -9.79 -20.45 15.76
CA GLU A 236 -9.74 -21.80 15.20
C GLU A 236 -8.35 -22.44 15.28
N GLY A 237 -7.37 -21.75 15.88
CA GLY A 237 -6.01 -22.26 16.09
C GLY A 237 -5.06 -22.01 14.94
N CYS A 238 -5.23 -20.96 14.19
CA CYS A 238 -4.32 -20.55 13.10
C CYS A 238 -2.97 -20.07 13.64
N ASP A 239 -1.89 -20.34 12.90
CA ASP A 239 -0.55 -19.79 13.14
C ASP A 239 -0.38 -18.43 12.45
N ALA A 240 -1.09 -18.25 11.34
CA ALA A 240 -1.16 -16.99 10.60
C ALA A 240 -2.58 -16.75 10.04
N VAL A 241 -2.98 -15.49 9.95
CA VAL A 241 -4.21 -15.05 9.29
C VAL A 241 -3.86 -14.09 8.14
N VAL A 242 -4.28 -14.41 6.94
CA VAL A 242 -4.11 -13.56 5.74
C VAL A 242 -5.39 -12.76 5.53
N VAL A 243 -5.27 -11.42 5.56
CA VAL A 243 -6.33 -10.50 5.12
C VAL A 243 -6.14 -10.28 3.62
N LEU A 244 -6.91 -11.03 2.82
CA LEU A 244 -6.66 -11.19 1.39
C LEU A 244 -7.51 -10.23 0.55
N CYS A 245 -7.27 -8.94 0.69
CA CYS A 245 -7.82 -7.89 -0.17
C CYS A 245 -7.09 -6.57 0.06
N THR A 246 -6.55 -5.95 -0.99
CA THR A 246 -5.85 -4.66 -0.88
C THR A 246 -6.80 -3.46 -0.72
N ASN A 247 -8.11 -3.66 -0.83
CA ASN A 247 -9.12 -2.64 -0.58
C ASN A 247 -9.87 -2.87 0.75
N MET A 248 -9.31 -3.64 1.69
CA MET A 248 -9.74 -3.72 3.09
C MET A 248 -8.68 -3.05 3.98
N GLU A 249 -9.13 -2.28 4.97
CA GLU A 249 -8.22 -1.53 5.86
C GLU A 249 -7.71 -2.41 7.03
N GLY A 250 -7.22 -3.63 6.72
CA GLY A 250 -6.68 -4.57 7.68
C GLY A 250 -5.33 -4.14 8.26
N ALA A 251 -4.55 -3.37 7.51
CA ALA A 251 -3.26 -2.85 7.96
C ALA A 251 -3.36 -2.05 9.28
N ALA A 252 -4.45 -1.29 9.46
CA ALA A 252 -4.66 -0.46 10.64
C ALA A 252 -4.73 -1.26 11.95
N VAL A 253 -5.18 -2.52 11.88
CA VAL A 253 -5.37 -3.38 13.05
C VAL A 253 -4.28 -4.46 13.20
N THR A 254 -3.46 -4.67 12.17
CA THR A 254 -2.46 -5.75 12.10
C THR A 254 -1.56 -5.81 13.34
N ALA A 255 -0.81 -4.77 13.63
CA ALA A 255 0.18 -4.80 14.72
C ALA A 255 -0.46 -4.92 16.13
N ALA A 256 -1.67 -4.40 16.31
CA ALA A 256 -2.40 -4.53 17.57
C ALA A 256 -2.86 -5.97 17.77
N LEU A 257 -3.46 -6.58 16.75
CA LEU A 257 -3.95 -7.96 16.81
C LEU A 257 -2.82 -8.98 16.92
N GLU A 258 -1.67 -8.75 16.28
CA GLU A 258 -0.50 -9.63 16.46
C GLU A 258 -0.03 -9.68 17.92
N ARG A 259 -0.08 -8.55 18.63
CA ARG A 259 0.26 -8.52 20.08
C ARG A 259 -0.82 -9.15 20.94
N GLU A 260 -2.09 -8.93 20.61
CA GLU A 260 -3.25 -9.44 21.34
C GLU A 260 -3.35 -10.97 21.23
N LEU A 261 -3.25 -11.49 20.00
CA LEU A 261 -3.55 -12.89 19.69
C LEU A 261 -2.31 -13.79 19.68
N ASN A 262 -1.12 -13.19 19.61
CA ASN A 262 0.15 -13.88 19.32
C ASN A 262 0.10 -14.72 18.03
N VAL A 263 -0.72 -14.33 17.07
CA VAL A 263 -0.85 -14.92 15.74
C VAL A 263 -0.26 -13.94 14.72
N LEU A 264 0.40 -14.44 13.66
CA LEU A 264 0.90 -13.59 12.58
C LEU A 264 -0.28 -13.09 11.72
N ILE A 265 -0.35 -11.78 11.48
CA ILE A 265 -1.39 -11.19 10.64
C ILE A 265 -0.73 -10.64 9.35
N LEU A 266 -1.15 -11.16 8.22
CA LEU A 266 -0.60 -10.84 6.90
C LEU A 266 -1.64 -10.06 6.08
N ASP A 267 -1.70 -8.74 6.29
CA ASP A 267 -2.53 -7.87 5.47
C ASP A 267 -1.93 -7.70 4.07
N SER A 268 -2.76 -7.77 3.02
CA SER A 268 -2.30 -7.73 1.62
C SER A 268 -1.55 -6.45 1.25
N VAL A 269 -1.90 -5.28 1.81
CA VAL A 269 -1.18 -4.02 1.55
C VAL A 269 0.19 -4.05 2.24
N VAL A 270 0.22 -4.50 3.49
CA VAL A 270 1.43 -4.60 4.31
C VAL A 270 2.46 -5.53 3.67
N VAL A 271 2.05 -6.75 3.29
CA VAL A 271 2.98 -7.73 2.70
C VAL A 271 3.43 -7.34 1.30
N THR A 272 2.58 -6.64 0.53
CA THR A 272 2.97 -6.15 -0.79
C THR A 272 4.04 -5.07 -0.67
N LEU A 273 3.88 -4.14 0.27
CA LEU A 273 4.88 -3.11 0.55
C LEU A 273 6.20 -3.75 1.02
N TRP A 274 6.14 -4.68 1.98
CA TRP A 274 7.31 -5.44 2.45
C TRP A 274 8.07 -6.09 1.29
N ARG A 275 7.36 -6.83 0.43
CA ARG A 275 7.99 -7.53 -0.69
C ARG A 275 8.57 -6.58 -1.72
N THR A 276 7.87 -5.50 -2.02
CA THR A 276 8.34 -4.47 -2.96
C THR A 276 9.60 -3.77 -2.45
N MET A 277 9.69 -3.49 -1.14
CA MET A 277 10.88 -2.94 -0.51
C MET A 277 12.08 -3.87 -0.66
N LEU A 278 11.91 -5.18 -0.43
CA LEU A 278 12.96 -6.17 -0.63
C LEU A 278 13.47 -6.18 -2.08
N LEU A 279 12.56 -6.17 -3.06
CA LEU A 279 12.92 -6.10 -4.48
C LEU A 279 13.65 -4.81 -4.84
N ALA A 280 13.25 -3.68 -4.24
CA ALA A 280 13.91 -2.39 -4.41
C ALA A 280 15.24 -2.28 -3.61
N ARG A 281 15.62 -3.32 -2.87
CA ARG A 281 16.79 -3.31 -1.96
C ARG A 281 16.70 -2.17 -0.94
N ALA A 282 15.50 -1.93 -0.42
CA ALA A 282 15.23 -1.07 0.73
C ALA A 282 15.10 -1.95 1.99
N ASP A 283 15.49 -1.43 3.15
CA ASP A 283 15.36 -2.18 4.41
C ASP A 283 13.92 -2.12 4.94
N PRO A 284 13.14 -3.22 4.92
CA PRO A 284 11.76 -3.20 5.39
C PRO A 284 11.64 -2.98 6.90
N ARG A 285 12.68 -3.26 7.71
CA ARG A 285 12.68 -3.07 9.16
C ARG A 285 12.51 -1.61 9.59
N THR A 286 12.66 -0.67 8.66
CA THR A 286 12.34 0.75 8.86
C THR A 286 10.84 1.00 9.10
N LEU A 287 9.97 0.04 8.77
CA LEU A 287 8.51 0.09 8.96
C LEU A 287 8.07 -0.61 10.24
N SER A 288 8.67 -0.27 11.37
CA SER A 288 8.24 -0.79 12.67
C SER A 288 6.82 -0.32 13.03
N GLY A 289 6.01 -1.21 13.61
CA GLY A 289 4.66 -0.90 14.08
C GLY A 289 3.52 -1.23 13.10
N TRP A 290 3.84 -1.75 11.91
CA TRP A 290 2.84 -2.15 10.90
C TRP A 290 2.69 -3.66 10.71
N GLY A 291 3.36 -4.48 11.52
CA GLY A 291 3.29 -5.93 11.51
C GLY A 291 4.67 -6.59 11.57
N ARG A 292 4.71 -7.83 12.05
CA ARG A 292 5.94 -8.61 12.23
C ARG A 292 6.60 -8.99 10.89
N VAL A 293 5.85 -8.98 9.79
CA VAL A 293 6.37 -9.34 8.46
C VAL A 293 7.54 -8.45 8.03
N PHE A 294 7.60 -7.20 8.48
CA PHE A 294 8.71 -6.29 8.17
C PHE A 294 10.05 -6.72 8.79
N GLN A 295 10.04 -7.70 9.71
CA GLN A 295 11.25 -8.30 10.26
C GLN A 295 11.73 -9.52 9.47
N PHE A 296 10.96 -10.00 8.49
CA PHE A 296 11.31 -11.18 7.70
C PHE A 296 12.34 -10.84 6.62
N SER A 297 13.30 -11.74 6.45
CA SER A 297 14.16 -11.83 5.28
C SER A 297 13.71 -13.00 4.42
N LEU A 298 13.83 -12.88 3.10
CA LEU A 298 13.68 -14.04 2.22
C LEU A 298 14.97 -14.89 2.33
N SER A 299 14.78 -16.15 2.65
CA SER A 299 15.83 -17.17 2.62
C SER A 299 16.24 -17.51 1.19
#